data_c352c51f5331d83280114601d620bf40
#
_entry.id   c352c51f5331d83280114601d620bf40
#
_cell.length_a   1.000
_cell.length_b   1.000
_cell.length_c   1.000
_cell.angle_alpha   90.00
_cell.angle_beta   90.00
_cell.angle_gamma   90.00
#
_symmetry.space_group_name_H-M   'P 1'
#
loop_
_entity.id
_entity.type
_entity.pdbx_description
1 polymer ?
#
loop_
_entity_poly.entity_id
_entity_poly.type
_entity_poly.pdbx_seq_one_letter_code
_entity_poly.pdbx_strand_id
1 'polypeptide(L)'
;MRKSTFAMACLVVLTLFASCSKDPVAPTIDIFGGDEGEVCVTENAQVYSGDEIIVGFMGNGENITKVEVVVSQNGTVLDSYLKTWENPVSDFDITCDFTIEATGAVNIKGTVTDANEQTASKSFDIYYNEKPNAKFVGHYDGDALINGTYDIQVSSMDPIHDNMVDQPFPTILAIEAGDDMNEVLATVTINDQTNTVRGSVDGNQVVFEAINDTYTMHYNYSGMDIPITLDMTYNITGTLNEGMLDLEGNCKGNGEFNMFIINGTIEMEGTVGGSLTKTE
;
A
#
# COMPACT_ATOMS: atom_id res chain seq x y z
N MET A 1 -28.87 18.79 88.99
CA MET A 1 -27.58 18.76 88.33
C MET A 1 -27.26 17.41 87.76
N ARG A 2 -27.78 17.05 86.56
CA ARG A 2 -27.51 15.81 85.84
C ARG A 2 -27.95 15.95 84.38
N LYS A 3 -27.36 16.84 83.57
CA LYS A 3 -27.62 16.99 82.14
C LYS A 3 -26.36 17.37 81.31
N SER A 4 -25.17 17.29 81.87
CA SER A 4 -23.94 17.79 81.21
C SER A 4 -23.00 16.66 80.70
N THR A 5 -23.19 15.41 81.10
CA THR A 5 -22.24 14.33 80.81
C THR A 5 -22.56 13.54 79.56
N PHE A 6 -23.77 13.70 78.98
CA PHE A 6 -24.16 12.94 77.79
C PHE A 6 -23.76 13.59 76.41
N ALA A 7 -23.56 14.90 76.45
CA ALA A 7 -23.18 15.63 75.22
C ALA A 7 -21.69 15.47 74.86
N MET A 8 -20.83 15.13 75.83
CA MET A 8 -19.38 15.01 75.61
C MET A 8 -18.98 13.60 75.07
N ALA A 9 -19.81 12.57 75.31
CA ALA A 9 -19.53 11.24 74.82
C ALA A 9 -19.87 11.08 73.32
N CYS A 10 -20.88 11.80 72.78
CA CYS A 10 -21.21 11.79 71.36
C CYS A 10 -20.22 12.54 70.49
N LEU A 11 -19.50 13.55 71.02
CA LEU A 11 -18.54 14.33 70.27
C LEU A 11 -17.21 13.57 70.04
N VAL A 12 -16.83 12.68 70.98
CA VAL A 12 -15.61 11.88 70.88
C VAL A 12 -15.77 10.68 69.92
N VAL A 13 -17.00 10.15 69.78
CA VAL A 13 -17.27 9.05 68.81
C VAL A 13 -17.33 9.54 67.37
N LEU A 14 -17.74 10.80 67.13
CA LEU A 14 -17.79 11.37 65.78
C LEU A 14 -16.37 11.78 65.26
N THR A 15 -15.39 11.98 66.11
CA THR A 15 -14.02 12.29 65.69
C THR A 15 -13.16 11.04 65.37
N LEU A 16 -13.63 9.85 65.77
CA LEU A 16 -12.91 8.60 65.50
C LEU A 16 -13.23 7.99 64.12
N PHE A 17 -14.24 8.50 63.41
CA PHE A 17 -14.54 8.12 62.04
C PHE A 17 -14.00 9.05 60.97
N ALA A 18 -13.30 10.13 61.35
CA ALA A 18 -12.43 10.91 60.45
C ALA A 18 -11.09 10.18 60.28
N SER A 19 -11.10 8.88 60.10
CA SER A 19 -9.91 8.11 59.74
C SER A 19 -9.62 8.35 58.27
N CYS A 20 -8.63 9.14 58.02
CA CYS A 20 -7.79 9.12 56.81
C CYS A 20 -8.25 8.13 55.73
N SER A 21 -9.27 8.46 54.97
CA SER A 21 -9.31 7.99 53.59
C SER A 21 -8.25 8.82 52.88
N LYS A 22 -7.06 8.28 52.65
CA LYS A 22 -6.22 8.80 51.60
C LYS A 22 -7.12 8.88 50.37
N ASP A 23 -7.24 10.07 49.79
CA ASP A 23 -7.93 10.17 48.50
C ASP A 23 -7.25 9.15 47.57
N PRO A 24 -8.03 8.30 46.92
CA PRO A 24 -7.46 7.28 46.02
C PRO A 24 -6.62 8.00 44.96
N VAL A 25 -5.39 7.57 44.81
CA VAL A 25 -4.49 8.15 43.84
C VAL A 25 -4.89 7.63 42.44
N ALA A 26 -5.26 8.52 41.54
CA ALA A 26 -5.60 8.16 40.17
C ALA A 26 -4.45 7.39 39.52
N PRO A 27 -4.76 6.39 38.65
CA PRO A 27 -3.75 5.67 37.92
C PRO A 27 -3.00 6.57 36.93
N THR A 28 -1.84 6.12 36.49
CA THR A 28 -1.03 6.81 35.46
C THR A 28 -0.90 5.93 34.23
N ILE A 29 -0.74 6.57 33.08
CA ILE A 29 -0.49 5.89 31.81
C ILE A 29 0.48 6.72 30.97
N ASP A 30 1.43 6.05 30.32
CA ASP A 30 2.36 6.66 29.37
C ASP A 30 2.59 5.71 28.20
N ILE A 31 3.24 6.24 27.14
CA ILE A 31 3.57 5.49 25.94
C ILE A 31 4.76 4.58 26.25
N PHE A 32 4.66 3.32 25.84
CA PHE A 32 5.71 2.31 25.97
C PHE A 32 6.35 2.07 24.59
N GLY A 33 7.67 2.16 24.52
CA GLY A 33 8.41 2.02 23.26
C GLY A 33 8.67 0.57 22.83
N GLY A 34 8.15 -0.41 23.60
CA GLY A 34 8.40 -1.84 23.37
C GLY A 34 9.59 -2.39 24.15
N ASP A 35 9.65 -3.70 24.30
CA ASP A 35 10.77 -4.44 24.85
C ASP A 35 11.92 -4.61 23.82
N GLU A 36 13.07 -5.18 24.22
CA GLU A 36 14.17 -5.50 23.29
C GLU A 36 13.68 -6.41 22.14
N GLY A 37 13.56 -5.84 20.93
CA GLY A 37 13.14 -6.54 19.72
C GLY A 37 11.71 -6.23 19.25
N GLU A 38 10.89 -5.56 20.06
CA GLU A 38 9.60 -4.97 19.64
C GLU A 38 9.75 -3.46 19.47
N VAL A 39 9.42 -2.96 18.27
CA VAL A 39 9.43 -1.52 17.98
C VAL A 39 7.99 -1.02 17.94
N CYS A 40 7.54 -0.45 19.07
CA CYS A 40 6.24 0.21 19.08
C CYS A 40 6.30 1.55 18.35
N VAL A 41 5.22 1.88 17.61
CA VAL A 41 5.09 3.21 17.01
C VAL A 41 4.92 4.26 18.10
N THR A 42 5.50 5.43 17.87
CA THR A 42 5.46 6.59 18.77
C THR A 42 4.85 7.80 18.07
N GLU A 43 4.69 8.89 18.81
CA GLU A 43 4.14 10.14 18.30
C GLU A 43 4.83 10.61 17.00
N ASN A 44 4.02 11.00 16.00
CA ASN A 44 4.42 11.44 14.66
C ASN A 44 5.08 10.34 13.79
N ALA A 45 4.95 9.07 14.15
CA ALA A 45 5.40 7.98 13.27
C ALA A 45 4.71 8.07 11.89
N GLN A 46 5.46 7.76 10.84
CA GLN A 46 4.97 7.67 9.47
C GLN A 46 4.87 6.19 9.11
N VAL A 47 3.69 5.75 8.74
CA VAL A 47 3.37 4.36 8.40
C VAL A 47 2.56 4.34 7.09
N TYR A 48 2.40 3.18 6.48
CA TYR A 48 1.57 3.06 5.28
C TYR A 48 0.24 2.39 5.59
N SER A 49 -0.81 2.78 4.85
CA SER A 49 -2.14 2.16 4.92
C SER A 49 -2.03 0.64 4.75
N GLY A 50 -2.70 -0.11 5.63
CA GLY A 50 -2.68 -1.57 5.65
C GLY A 50 -1.43 -2.20 6.27
N ASP A 51 -0.45 -1.42 6.72
CA ASP A 51 0.67 -1.98 7.48
C ASP A 51 0.24 -2.28 8.93
N GLU A 52 0.75 -3.40 9.45
CA GLU A 52 0.60 -3.73 10.86
C GLU A 52 1.49 -2.81 11.70
N ILE A 53 0.91 -2.21 12.75
CA ILE A 53 1.62 -1.40 13.73
C ILE A 53 1.49 -2.02 15.11
N ILE A 54 2.55 -1.91 15.91
CA ILE A 54 2.55 -2.28 17.33
C ILE A 54 2.47 -1.01 18.16
N VAL A 55 1.54 -0.98 19.10
CA VAL A 55 1.32 0.15 20.01
C VAL A 55 1.52 -0.33 21.45
N GLY A 56 2.30 0.41 22.22
CA GLY A 56 2.57 0.09 23.60
C GLY A 56 2.13 1.17 24.60
N PHE A 57 1.55 0.74 25.72
CA PHE A 57 1.24 1.60 26.86
C PHE A 57 1.70 0.94 28.16
N MET A 58 2.23 1.75 29.07
CA MET A 58 2.60 1.33 30.40
C MET A 58 2.07 2.29 31.44
N GLY A 59 1.94 1.83 32.67
CA GLY A 59 1.47 2.68 33.75
C GLY A 59 1.44 2.01 35.11
N ASN A 60 1.06 2.77 36.11
CA ASN A 60 0.90 2.28 37.47
C ASN A 60 -0.29 2.93 38.19
N GLY A 61 -0.75 2.29 39.24
CA GLY A 61 -1.85 2.77 40.09
C GLY A 61 -2.28 1.73 41.12
N GLU A 62 -3.18 2.12 42.01
CA GLU A 62 -3.75 1.18 42.96
C GLU A 62 -4.95 0.48 42.33
N ASN A 63 -4.90 -0.88 42.27
CA ASN A 63 -6.02 -1.71 41.83
C ASN A 63 -6.50 -1.44 40.36
N ILE A 64 -5.58 -1.41 39.42
CA ILE A 64 -5.91 -1.30 37.98
C ILE A 64 -6.72 -2.53 37.55
N THR A 65 -7.85 -2.29 36.90
CA THR A 65 -8.78 -3.33 36.43
C THR A 65 -8.83 -3.47 34.92
N LYS A 66 -8.57 -2.40 34.16
CA LYS A 66 -8.58 -2.46 32.71
C LYS A 66 -7.70 -1.39 32.05
N VAL A 67 -7.25 -1.69 30.86
CA VAL A 67 -6.69 -0.75 29.88
C VAL A 67 -7.43 -0.92 28.57
N GLU A 68 -7.85 0.17 27.99
CA GLU A 68 -8.49 0.24 26.67
C GLU A 68 -7.63 1.11 25.73
N VAL A 69 -7.33 0.61 24.54
CA VAL A 69 -6.64 1.35 23.48
C VAL A 69 -7.61 1.54 22.34
N VAL A 70 -7.80 2.77 21.89
CA VAL A 70 -8.71 3.13 20.80
C VAL A 70 -7.92 3.82 19.71
N VAL A 71 -8.04 3.33 18.49
CA VAL A 71 -7.53 3.94 17.27
C VAL A 71 -8.68 4.66 16.57
N SER A 72 -8.51 5.95 16.28
CA SER A 72 -9.59 6.75 15.71
C SER A 72 -9.09 7.79 14.71
N GLN A 73 -9.94 8.13 13.74
CA GLN A 73 -9.69 9.20 12.77
C GLN A 73 -10.90 10.13 12.71
N ASN A 74 -10.68 11.43 12.85
CA ASN A 74 -11.74 12.44 12.81
C ASN A 74 -12.91 12.13 13.78
N GLY A 75 -12.62 11.51 14.94
CA GLY A 75 -13.60 11.11 15.95
C GLY A 75 -14.34 9.80 15.66
N THR A 76 -14.08 9.14 14.54
CA THR A 76 -14.59 7.81 14.22
C THR A 76 -13.61 6.76 14.71
N VAL A 77 -14.08 5.78 15.48
CA VAL A 77 -13.26 4.64 15.91
C VAL A 77 -13.03 3.72 14.72
N LEU A 78 -11.75 3.43 14.45
CA LEU A 78 -11.32 2.51 13.41
C LEU A 78 -11.10 1.11 13.98
N ASP A 79 -10.45 1.04 15.17
CA ASP A 79 -10.20 -0.22 15.87
C ASP A 79 -10.01 0.04 17.38
N SER A 80 -10.04 -1.04 18.18
CA SER A 80 -9.84 -0.96 19.62
C SER A 80 -9.34 -2.27 20.22
N TYR A 81 -8.55 -2.15 21.29
CA TYR A 81 -8.05 -3.25 22.09
C TYR A 81 -8.46 -3.05 23.54
N LEU A 82 -8.89 -4.13 24.23
CA LEU A 82 -9.28 -4.10 25.64
C LEU A 82 -8.58 -5.22 26.41
N LYS A 83 -7.83 -4.85 27.42
CA LYS A 83 -7.27 -5.76 28.43
C LYS A 83 -7.96 -5.55 29.77
N THR A 84 -8.42 -6.63 30.38
CA THR A 84 -9.01 -6.63 31.73
C THR A 84 -8.29 -7.63 32.63
N TRP A 85 -8.24 -7.34 33.92
CA TRP A 85 -7.68 -8.22 34.94
C TRP A 85 -8.76 -8.62 35.94
N GLU A 86 -8.93 -9.94 36.19
CA GLU A 86 -9.82 -10.46 37.22
C GLU A 86 -9.34 -10.08 38.62
N ASN A 87 -8.02 -10.06 38.82
CA ASN A 87 -7.39 -9.54 40.04
C ASN A 87 -6.68 -8.23 39.68
N PRO A 88 -7.08 -7.12 40.31
CA PRO A 88 -6.44 -5.82 40.06
C PRO A 88 -4.92 -5.86 40.24
N VAL A 89 -4.22 -5.14 39.35
CA VAL A 89 -2.75 -5.05 39.35
C VAL A 89 -2.29 -3.64 39.79
N SER A 90 -1.01 -3.50 40.15
CA SER A 90 -0.42 -2.22 40.54
C SER A 90 0.31 -1.52 39.41
N ASP A 91 0.69 -2.27 38.40
CA ASP A 91 1.46 -1.83 37.26
C ASP A 91 1.09 -2.67 36.03
N PHE A 92 1.28 -2.13 34.86
CA PHE A 92 1.08 -2.81 33.60
C PHE A 92 2.04 -2.28 32.54
N ASP A 93 2.38 -3.15 31.62
CA ASP A 93 2.88 -2.89 30.28
C ASP A 93 2.04 -3.74 29.33
N ILE A 94 1.59 -3.17 28.24
CA ILE A 94 0.83 -3.88 27.20
C ILE A 94 1.31 -3.45 25.84
N THR A 95 1.34 -4.40 24.92
CA THR A 95 1.44 -4.15 23.48
C THR A 95 0.19 -4.67 22.79
N CYS A 96 -0.24 -4.02 21.72
CA CYS A 96 -1.34 -4.45 20.89
C CYS A 96 -1.08 -4.06 19.43
N ASP A 97 -1.55 -4.93 18.53
CA ASP A 97 -1.32 -4.82 17.10
C ASP A 97 -2.58 -4.27 16.43
N PHE A 98 -2.38 -3.39 15.44
CA PHE A 98 -3.46 -2.86 14.62
C PHE A 98 -3.05 -2.86 13.16
N THR A 99 -3.98 -3.23 12.27
CA THR A 99 -3.85 -3.05 10.81
C THR A 99 -4.97 -2.12 10.37
N ILE A 100 -4.61 -0.90 9.98
CA ILE A 100 -5.58 0.16 9.69
C ILE A 100 -5.47 0.59 8.22
N GLU A 101 -6.59 0.51 7.51
CA GLU A 101 -6.76 1.09 6.18
C GLU A 101 -7.20 2.55 6.30
N ALA A 102 -6.22 3.45 6.37
CA ALA A 102 -6.46 4.89 6.51
C ALA A 102 -5.38 5.71 5.81
N THR A 103 -5.66 6.98 5.55
CA THR A 103 -4.68 7.97 5.11
C THR A 103 -4.80 9.24 5.95
N GLY A 104 -3.68 9.90 6.22
CA GLY A 104 -3.63 11.09 7.06
C GLY A 104 -3.44 10.80 8.55
N ALA A 105 -3.75 11.77 9.40
CA ALA A 105 -3.56 11.67 10.83
C ALA A 105 -4.57 10.72 11.48
N VAL A 106 -4.06 9.82 12.31
CA VAL A 106 -4.83 8.86 13.11
C VAL A 106 -4.41 9.02 14.56
N ASN A 107 -5.38 9.16 15.47
CA ASN A 107 -5.17 9.29 16.90
C ASN A 107 -5.23 7.94 17.60
N ILE A 108 -4.24 7.65 18.41
CA ILE A 108 -4.16 6.48 19.28
C ILE A 108 -4.29 6.94 20.73
N LYS A 109 -5.26 6.38 21.44
CA LYS A 109 -5.56 6.76 22.82
C LYS A 109 -5.62 5.54 23.72
N GLY A 110 -4.69 5.47 24.68
CA GLY A 110 -4.77 4.53 25.80
C GLY A 110 -5.54 5.13 26.98
N THR A 111 -6.38 4.34 27.63
CA THR A 111 -7.11 4.71 28.85
C THR A 111 -7.00 3.59 29.87
N VAL A 112 -6.47 3.89 31.05
CA VAL A 112 -6.40 2.97 32.20
C VAL A 112 -7.53 3.31 33.18
N THR A 113 -8.11 2.28 33.78
CA THR A 113 -9.19 2.40 34.79
C THR A 113 -8.86 1.55 36.02
N ASP A 114 -9.03 2.08 37.22
CA ASP A 114 -8.89 1.37 38.48
C ASP A 114 -10.23 0.80 38.99
N ALA A 115 -10.18 0.10 40.12
CA ALA A 115 -11.37 -0.48 40.75
C ALA A 115 -12.34 0.56 41.33
N ASN A 116 -11.91 1.82 41.47
CA ASN A 116 -12.72 2.94 41.95
C ASN A 116 -13.30 3.75 40.76
N GLU A 117 -13.20 3.23 39.53
CA GLU A 117 -13.60 3.88 38.29
C GLU A 117 -12.83 5.19 37.97
N GLN A 118 -11.69 5.41 38.64
CA GLN A 118 -10.81 6.51 38.27
C GLN A 118 -10.07 6.16 36.98
N THR A 119 -9.90 7.15 36.12
CA THR A 119 -9.27 6.95 34.81
C THR A 119 -8.14 7.92 34.57
N ALA A 120 -7.12 7.46 33.83
CA ALA A 120 -6.14 8.32 33.18
C ALA A 120 -6.05 7.94 31.71
N SER A 121 -5.70 8.89 30.86
CA SER A 121 -5.55 8.66 29.43
C SER A 121 -4.30 9.33 28.89
N LYS A 122 -3.70 8.70 27.90
CA LYS A 122 -2.61 9.25 27.09
C LYS A 122 -2.95 9.03 25.61
N SER A 123 -2.69 10.04 24.79
CA SER A 123 -2.91 9.90 23.33
C SER A 123 -1.76 10.52 22.55
N PHE A 124 -1.58 10.04 21.34
CA PHE A 124 -0.65 10.57 20.36
C PHE A 124 -1.18 10.34 18.95
N ASP A 125 -0.66 11.09 17.99
CA ASP A 125 -1.01 10.96 16.59
C ASP A 125 0.11 10.28 15.81
N ILE A 126 -0.28 9.44 14.85
CA ILE A 126 0.59 8.89 13.80
C ILE A 126 0.00 9.25 12.44
N TYR A 127 0.79 9.12 11.38
CA TYR A 127 0.38 9.49 10.03
C TYR A 127 0.45 8.30 9.09
N TYR A 128 -0.70 7.91 8.56
CA TYR A 128 -0.81 6.90 7.52
C TYR A 128 -0.66 7.54 6.14
N ASN A 129 0.27 7.01 5.37
CA ASN A 129 0.51 7.38 3.98
C ASN A 129 -0.09 6.33 3.05
N GLU A 130 -0.50 6.73 1.87
CA GLU A 130 -0.82 5.80 0.80
C GLU A 130 0.45 5.11 0.31
N LYS A 131 0.40 3.81 0.02
CA LYS A 131 1.54 3.10 -0.57
C LYS A 131 1.86 3.66 -1.96
N PRO A 132 3.13 3.86 -2.30
CA PRO A 132 3.52 4.45 -3.60
C PRO A 132 2.93 3.75 -4.82
N ASN A 133 2.75 2.42 -4.76
CA ASN A 133 2.18 1.62 -5.84
C ASN A 133 0.65 1.70 -5.93
N ALA A 134 -0.06 2.05 -4.86
CA ALA A 134 -1.54 2.04 -4.81
C ALA A 134 -2.20 2.92 -5.88
N LYS A 135 -1.60 4.06 -6.23
CA LYS A 135 -2.13 4.97 -7.24
C LYS A 135 -2.13 4.39 -8.67
N PHE A 136 -1.24 3.41 -8.93
CA PHE A 136 -1.17 2.72 -10.22
C PHE A 136 -2.17 1.57 -10.33
N VAL A 137 -2.66 1.04 -9.21
CA VAL A 137 -3.59 -0.10 -9.21
C VAL A 137 -4.87 0.25 -9.96
N GLY A 138 -5.27 -0.61 -10.90
CA GLY A 138 -6.49 -0.47 -11.69
C GLY A 138 -6.34 -1.03 -13.09
N HIS A 139 -7.39 -0.82 -13.88
CA HIS A 139 -7.43 -1.20 -15.28
C HIS A 139 -7.23 0.03 -16.16
N TYR A 140 -6.46 -0.13 -17.22
CA TYR A 140 -6.15 0.91 -18.19
C TYR A 140 -6.41 0.36 -19.60
N ASP A 141 -7.01 1.17 -20.46
CA ASP A 141 -7.39 0.80 -21.82
C ASP A 141 -7.04 1.92 -22.80
N GLY A 142 -6.59 1.56 -23.98
CA GLY A 142 -6.22 2.50 -25.04
C GLY A 142 -5.33 1.87 -26.09
N ASP A 143 -4.74 2.70 -26.92
CA ASP A 143 -3.82 2.28 -27.96
C ASP A 143 -2.38 2.68 -27.61
N ALA A 144 -1.48 1.70 -27.57
CA ALA A 144 -0.04 1.97 -27.69
C ALA A 144 0.29 2.20 -29.16
N LEU A 145 1.12 3.21 -29.43
CA LEU A 145 1.56 3.56 -30.78
C LEU A 145 2.99 3.13 -30.99
N ILE A 146 3.27 2.43 -32.06
CA ILE A 146 4.64 2.05 -32.44
C ILE A 146 5.07 2.85 -33.66
N ASN A 147 6.26 3.47 -33.52
CA ASN A 147 6.97 4.13 -34.58
C ASN A 147 8.34 3.50 -34.74
N GLY A 148 8.69 3.01 -35.93
CA GLY A 148 9.96 2.34 -36.12
C GLY A 148 10.31 2.06 -37.58
N THR A 149 11.39 1.33 -37.74
CA THR A 149 11.86 0.83 -39.04
C THR A 149 11.91 -0.68 -39.01
N TYR A 150 11.68 -1.29 -40.14
CA TYR A 150 11.92 -2.71 -40.30
C TYR A 150 12.70 -3.01 -41.59
N ASP A 151 13.56 -4.00 -41.49
CA ASP A 151 14.40 -4.49 -42.56
C ASP A 151 14.03 -5.93 -42.89
N ILE A 152 13.61 -6.17 -44.14
CA ILE A 152 13.31 -7.52 -44.62
C ILE A 152 14.43 -7.96 -45.52
N GLN A 153 15.12 -9.03 -45.18
CA GLN A 153 16.12 -9.67 -46.01
C GLN A 153 15.60 -10.93 -46.65
N VAL A 154 15.61 -11.00 -47.96
CA VAL A 154 15.15 -12.13 -48.72
C VAL A 154 16.32 -12.74 -49.46
N SER A 155 16.44 -14.07 -49.45
CA SER A 155 17.62 -14.81 -49.92
C SER A 155 18.04 -14.59 -51.41
N SER A 156 17.19 -13.96 -52.22
CA SER A 156 17.45 -13.74 -53.65
C SER A 156 17.09 -12.35 -54.18
N MET A 157 16.94 -11.37 -53.29
CA MET A 157 16.53 -9.99 -53.62
C MET A 157 17.30 -8.97 -52.81
N ASP A 158 17.27 -7.69 -53.25
CA ASP A 158 17.78 -6.60 -52.47
C ASP A 158 16.98 -6.44 -51.13
N PRO A 159 17.61 -6.10 -50.03
CA PRO A 159 16.92 -5.85 -48.76
C PRO A 159 15.85 -4.77 -48.93
N ILE A 160 14.75 -4.95 -48.22
CA ILE A 160 13.62 -4.01 -48.18
C ILE A 160 13.69 -3.28 -46.86
N HIS A 161 13.74 -1.95 -46.92
CA HIS A 161 13.71 -1.06 -45.77
C HIS A 161 12.39 -0.29 -45.82
N ASP A 162 11.63 -0.33 -44.74
CA ASP A 162 10.38 0.42 -44.67
C ASP A 162 10.13 0.93 -43.24
N ASN A 163 9.10 1.76 -43.07
CA ASN A 163 8.80 2.41 -41.80
C ASN A 163 7.41 2.01 -41.33
N MET A 164 7.30 1.93 -40.01
CA MET A 164 6.05 1.83 -39.28
C MET A 164 5.82 3.19 -38.60
N VAL A 165 4.69 3.84 -38.90
CA VAL A 165 4.37 5.17 -38.36
C VAL A 165 3.00 5.13 -37.70
N ASP A 166 2.96 5.52 -36.40
CA ASP A 166 1.76 5.58 -35.59
C ASP A 166 0.87 4.33 -35.69
N GLN A 167 1.55 3.17 -35.76
CA GLN A 167 0.84 1.90 -35.82
C GLN A 167 0.15 1.64 -34.47
N PRO A 168 -1.19 1.62 -34.41
CA PRO A 168 -1.89 1.38 -33.17
C PRO A 168 -1.86 -0.09 -32.78
N PHE A 169 -1.66 -0.33 -31.48
CA PHE A 169 -1.78 -1.63 -30.84
C PHE A 169 -2.76 -1.52 -29.69
N PRO A 170 -3.98 -2.04 -29.84
CA PRO A 170 -4.94 -2.10 -28.74
C PRO A 170 -4.30 -2.75 -27.52
N THR A 171 -4.27 -2.01 -26.41
CA THR A 171 -3.55 -2.40 -25.20
C THR A 171 -4.47 -2.31 -24.00
N ILE A 172 -4.62 -3.42 -23.31
CA ILE A 172 -5.29 -3.47 -22.00
C ILE A 172 -4.23 -3.79 -20.96
N LEU A 173 -4.21 -3.01 -19.91
CA LEU A 173 -3.27 -3.15 -18.81
C LEU A 173 -4.01 -3.21 -17.50
N ALA A 174 -3.88 -4.33 -16.77
CA ALA A 174 -4.37 -4.46 -15.41
C ALA A 174 -3.18 -4.43 -14.46
N ILE A 175 -3.16 -3.47 -13.54
CA ILE A 175 -2.10 -3.29 -12.55
C ILE A 175 -2.64 -3.63 -11.17
N GLU A 176 -1.95 -4.54 -10.47
CA GLU A 176 -2.16 -4.90 -9.09
C GLU A 176 -0.95 -4.46 -8.25
N ALA A 177 -1.15 -4.27 -6.94
CA ALA A 177 -0.03 -4.02 -6.02
C ALA A 177 0.87 -5.26 -5.97
N GLY A 178 2.18 -5.06 -6.02
CA GLY A 178 3.16 -6.11 -5.80
C GLY A 178 3.39 -6.41 -4.32
N ASP A 179 4.32 -7.32 -4.04
CA ASP A 179 4.67 -7.73 -2.68
C ASP A 179 5.34 -6.57 -1.90
N ASP A 180 6.11 -5.74 -2.59
CA ASP A 180 6.76 -4.56 -2.03
C ASP A 180 5.96 -3.28 -2.33
N MET A 181 6.05 -2.26 -1.47
CA MET A 181 5.35 -0.99 -1.61
C MET A 181 5.69 -0.21 -2.89
N ASN A 182 6.84 -0.49 -3.49
CA ASN A 182 7.31 0.12 -4.74
C ASN A 182 7.24 -0.85 -5.92
N GLU A 183 6.51 -1.96 -5.79
CA GLU A 183 6.36 -2.96 -6.84
C GLU A 183 4.90 -3.04 -7.29
N VAL A 184 4.70 -3.27 -8.57
CA VAL A 184 3.41 -3.61 -9.16
C VAL A 184 3.53 -4.89 -9.97
N LEU A 185 2.44 -5.62 -10.06
CA LEU A 185 2.27 -6.74 -10.98
C LEU A 185 1.32 -6.29 -12.09
N ALA A 186 1.81 -6.29 -13.33
CA ALA A 186 1.05 -5.82 -14.48
C ALA A 186 0.71 -6.99 -15.41
N THR A 187 -0.57 -7.15 -15.71
CA THR A 187 -1.06 -8.04 -16.73
C THR A 187 -1.34 -7.21 -17.98
N VAL A 188 -0.53 -7.39 -19.01
CA VAL A 188 -0.57 -6.65 -20.28
C VAL A 188 -1.18 -7.54 -21.36
N THR A 189 -2.22 -7.07 -22.02
CA THR A 189 -2.80 -7.73 -23.19
C THR A 189 -2.57 -6.86 -24.41
N ILE A 190 -1.83 -7.38 -25.39
CA ILE A 190 -1.54 -6.75 -26.68
C ILE A 190 -1.93 -7.78 -27.77
N ASN A 191 -2.75 -7.36 -28.74
CA ASN A 191 -3.19 -8.23 -29.84
C ASN A 191 -3.72 -9.62 -29.38
N ASP A 192 -4.56 -9.64 -28.35
CA ASP A 192 -5.13 -10.86 -27.74
C ASP A 192 -4.10 -11.78 -27.05
N GLN A 193 -2.85 -11.38 -26.93
CA GLN A 193 -1.84 -12.07 -26.15
C GLN A 193 -1.66 -11.41 -24.79
N THR A 194 -1.59 -12.22 -23.74
CA THR A 194 -1.51 -11.73 -22.35
C THR A 194 -0.18 -12.13 -21.72
N ASN A 195 0.51 -11.15 -21.19
CA ASN A 195 1.77 -11.32 -20.45
C ASN A 195 1.63 -10.72 -19.05
N THR A 196 2.29 -11.32 -18.08
CA THR A 196 2.37 -10.78 -16.72
C THR A 196 3.82 -10.40 -16.44
N VAL A 197 4.03 -9.15 -16.04
CA VAL A 197 5.35 -8.58 -15.76
C VAL A 197 5.34 -7.79 -14.47
N ARG A 198 6.49 -7.67 -13.84
CA ARG A 198 6.69 -6.78 -12.68
C ARG A 198 7.01 -5.38 -13.14
N GLY A 199 6.68 -4.40 -12.30
CA GLY A 199 7.06 -3.01 -12.49
C GLY A 199 7.58 -2.41 -11.20
N SER A 200 8.60 -1.57 -11.31
CA SER A 200 9.15 -0.80 -10.19
C SER A 200 8.63 0.63 -10.23
N VAL A 201 8.12 1.11 -9.10
CA VAL A 201 7.50 2.43 -8.95
C VAL A 201 8.47 3.42 -8.32
N ASP A 202 8.63 4.59 -8.95
CA ASP A 202 9.31 5.76 -8.39
C ASP A 202 8.50 7.03 -8.68
N GLY A 203 8.00 7.66 -7.64
CA GLY A 203 7.11 8.81 -7.78
C GLY A 203 5.90 8.49 -8.65
N ASN A 204 5.69 9.21 -9.75
CA ASN A 204 4.61 8.99 -10.72
C ASN A 204 5.00 8.09 -11.89
N GLN A 205 6.14 7.44 -11.82
CA GLN A 205 6.60 6.55 -12.87
C GLN A 205 6.57 5.09 -12.44
N VAL A 206 6.29 4.23 -13.38
CA VAL A 206 6.43 2.79 -13.27
C VAL A 206 7.29 2.29 -14.43
N VAL A 207 8.36 1.57 -14.11
CA VAL A 207 9.24 0.93 -15.10
C VAL A 207 8.93 -0.55 -15.11
N PHE A 208 8.40 -1.04 -16.21
CA PHE A 208 8.08 -2.46 -16.36
C PHE A 208 9.31 -3.28 -16.74
N GLU A 209 9.38 -4.52 -16.29
CA GLU A 209 10.30 -5.52 -16.85
C GLU A 209 10.01 -5.70 -18.34
N ALA A 210 10.99 -6.22 -19.07
CA ALA A 210 10.85 -6.43 -20.50
C ALA A 210 9.65 -7.33 -20.82
N ILE A 211 8.73 -6.81 -21.64
CA ILE A 211 7.56 -7.55 -22.12
C ILE A 211 7.96 -8.27 -23.42
N ASN A 212 7.84 -9.58 -23.41
CA ASN A 212 8.12 -10.39 -24.61
C ASN A 212 6.79 -10.91 -25.18
N ASP A 213 6.60 -10.71 -26.47
CA ASP A 213 5.38 -11.05 -27.18
C ASP A 213 5.68 -11.47 -28.61
N THR A 214 4.69 -11.99 -29.33
CA THR A 214 4.80 -12.27 -30.75
C THR A 214 3.82 -11.40 -31.54
N TYR A 215 4.29 -10.81 -32.59
CA TYR A 215 3.48 -9.98 -33.50
C TYR A 215 3.51 -10.58 -34.92
N THR A 216 2.34 -10.80 -35.54
CA THR A 216 2.28 -11.19 -36.92
C THR A 216 1.94 -10.00 -37.79
N MET A 217 2.91 -9.54 -38.58
CA MET A 217 2.69 -8.56 -39.64
C MET A 217 2.36 -9.21 -40.95
N HIS A 218 1.59 -8.52 -41.79
CA HIS A 218 1.24 -8.93 -43.12
C HIS A 218 1.98 -8.11 -44.16
N TYR A 219 2.92 -8.72 -44.86
CA TYR A 219 3.69 -8.03 -45.87
C TYR A 219 3.17 -8.40 -47.29
N ASN A 220 2.79 -7.38 -48.08
CA ASN A 220 2.30 -7.61 -49.44
C ASN A 220 3.44 -7.59 -50.43
N TYR A 221 3.80 -8.76 -50.94
CA TYR A 221 4.80 -8.89 -51.98
C TYR A 221 4.18 -9.26 -53.31
N SER A 222 4.21 -8.35 -54.30
CA SER A 222 3.67 -8.58 -55.64
C SER A 222 2.23 -9.15 -55.69
N GLY A 223 1.39 -8.70 -54.75
CA GLY A 223 0.00 -9.16 -54.65
C GLY A 223 -0.18 -10.44 -53.81
N MET A 224 0.89 -11.00 -53.26
CA MET A 224 0.84 -12.09 -52.29
C MET A 224 0.97 -11.50 -50.86
N ASP A 225 0.05 -11.89 -50.01
CA ASP A 225 0.10 -11.59 -48.58
C ASP A 225 1.00 -12.60 -47.86
N ILE A 226 2.07 -12.11 -47.25
CA ILE A 226 3.04 -12.93 -46.53
C ILE A 226 2.89 -12.63 -45.04
N PRO A 227 2.34 -13.55 -44.24
CA PRO A 227 2.36 -13.38 -42.77
C PRO A 227 3.77 -13.65 -42.25
N ILE A 228 4.32 -12.71 -41.52
CA ILE A 228 5.63 -12.79 -40.88
C ILE A 228 5.44 -12.61 -39.37
N THR A 229 5.83 -13.62 -38.62
CA THR A 229 5.77 -13.55 -37.14
C THR A 229 7.10 -13.03 -36.62
N LEU A 230 7.05 -11.98 -35.76
CA LEU A 230 8.16 -11.40 -35.07
C LEU A 230 8.11 -11.77 -33.59
N ASP A 231 9.23 -12.16 -33.05
CA ASP A 231 9.45 -12.18 -31.60
C ASP A 231 9.80 -10.76 -31.15
N MET A 232 8.90 -10.14 -30.39
CA MET A 232 9.00 -8.75 -29.96
C MET A 232 9.44 -8.66 -28.52
N THR A 233 10.27 -7.66 -28.21
CA THR A 233 10.62 -7.26 -26.85
C THR A 233 10.34 -5.78 -26.70
N TYR A 234 9.57 -5.43 -25.67
CA TYR A 234 9.21 -4.06 -25.32
C TYR A 234 9.84 -3.68 -23.97
N ASN A 235 10.48 -2.51 -23.90
CA ASN A 235 10.93 -1.89 -22.66
C ASN A 235 10.15 -0.60 -22.49
N ILE A 236 9.24 -0.56 -21.53
CA ILE A 236 8.23 0.48 -21.39
C ILE A 236 8.29 1.09 -19.98
N THR A 237 8.17 2.40 -19.94
CA THR A 237 7.92 3.19 -18.74
C THR A 237 6.53 3.82 -18.84
N GLY A 238 5.75 3.75 -17.79
CA GLY A 238 4.47 4.44 -17.66
C GLY A 238 4.60 5.65 -16.72
N THR A 239 4.06 6.80 -17.10
CA THR A 239 3.96 7.98 -16.22
C THR A 239 2.49 8.28 -15.95
N LEU A 240 2.09 8.25 -14.66
CA LEU A 240 0.71 8.50 -14.26
C LEU A 240 0.44 10.00 -14.16
N ASN A 241 -0.51 10.50 -14.97
CA ASN A 241 -0.96 11.89 -15.03
C ASN A 241 -2.49 11.94 -15.03
N GLU A 242 -3.11 12.49 -13.98
CA GLU A 242 -4.57 12.75 -13.89
C GLU A 242 -5.46 11.54 -14.30
N GLY A 243 -5.07 10.33 -13.93
CA GLY A 243 -5.82 9.09 -14.25
C GLY A 243 -5.52 8.51 -15.64
N MET A 244 -4.56 9.07 -16.36
CA MET A 244 -4.00 8.50 -17.58
C MET A 244 -2.60 7.97 -17.30
N LEU A 245 -2.26 6.85 -17.93
CA LEU A 245 -0.92 6.27 -17.92
C LEU A 245 -0.27 6.53 -19.29
N ASP A 246 0.62 7.49 -19.33
CA ASP A 246 1.39 7.83 -20.53
C ASP A 246 2.54 6.83 -20.68
N LEU A 247 2.57 6.12 -21.80
CA LEU A 247 3.58 5.11 -22.11
C LEU A 247 4.70 5.72 -22.96
N GLU A 248 5.93 5.39 -22.61
CA GLU A 248 7.13 5.73 -23.37
C GLU A 248 8.10 4.56 -23.32
N GLY A 249 8.73 4.24 -24.46
CA GLY A 249 9.69 3.16 -24.47
C GLY A 249 10.25 2.85 -25.84
N ASN A 250 10.85 1.68 -25.93
CA ASN A 250 11.36 1.14 -27.19
C ASN A 250 10.94 -0.31 -27.37
N CYS A 251 10.94 -0.74 -28.63
CA CYS A 251 10.71 -2.12 -29.00
C CYS A 251 11.72 -2.60 -30.02
N LYS A 252 11.97 -3.90 -29.99
CA LYS A 252 12.78 -4.63 -30.97
C LYS A 252 12.04 -5.89 -31.33
N GLY A 253 12.16 -6.28 -32.58
CA GLY A 253 11.57 -7.51 -33.09
C GLY A 253 12.49 -8.18 -34.10
N ASN A 254 12.44 -9.50 -34.11
CA ASN A 254 13.11 -10.31 -35.10
C ASN A 254 12.23 -11.49 -35.48
N GLY A 255 12.30 -11.90 -36.71
CA GLY A 255 11.51 -13.03 -37.19
C GLY A 255 12.13 -13.69 -38.43
N GLU A 256 11.69 -14.90 -38.68
CA GLU A 256 12.06 -15.64 -39.87
C GLU A 256 10.76 -16.07 -40.62
N PHE A 257 10.82 -16.04 -41.92
CA PHE A 257 9.71 -16.55 -42.72
C PHE A 257 10.21 -17.49 -43.82
N ASN A 258 9.38 -18.47 -44.12
CA ASN A 258 9.67 -19.47 -45.12
C ASN A 258 8.39 -19.76 -45.93
N MET A 259 8.39 -19.32 -47.18
CA MET A 259 7.28 -19.50 -48.08
C MET A 259 7.73 -20.12 -49.40
N PHE A 260 7.46 -21.41 -49.60
CA PHE A 260 7.83 -22.18 -50.79
C PHE A 260 9.32 -22.13 -51.13
N ILE A 261 9.73 -21.15 -51.96
CA ILE A 261 11.12 -20.94 -52.42
C ILE A 261 11.72 -19.64 -51.87
N ILE A 262 10.97 -18.89 -51.07
CA ILE A 262 11.37 -17.60 -50.54
C ILE A 262 11.58 -17.75 -49.01
N ASN A 263 12.83 -17.58 -48.59
CA ASN A 263 13.21 -17.53 -47.16
C ASN A 263 13.74 -16.17 -46.86
N GLY A 264 13.45 -15.67 -45.70
CA GLY A 264 13.96 -14.38 -45.28
C GLY A 264 13.92 -14.20 -43.77
N THR A 265 14.56 -13.13 -43.37
CA THR A 265 14.53 -12.61 -41.97
C THR A 265 13.98 -11.21 -41.96
N ILE A 266 13.43 -10.82 -40.85
CA ILE A 266 12.99 -9.45 -40.55
C ILE A 266 13.57 -9.00 -39.24
N GLU A 267 14.09 -7.79 -39.22
CA GLU A 267 14.50 -7.10 -38.01
C GLU A 267 13.71 -5.79 -37.89
N MET A 268 13.26 -5.46 -36.70
CA MET A 268 12.49 -4.28 -36.39
C MET A 268 13.06 -3.57 -35.15
N GLU A 269 13.19 -2.24 -35.24
CA GLU A 269 13.50 -1.40 -34.10
C GLU A 269 12.57 -0.17 -34.10
N GLY A 270 12.09 0.20 -32.92
CA GLY A 270 11.18 1.33 -32.82
C GLY A 270 11.00 1.87 -31.42
N THR A 271 10.15 2.89 -31.35
CA THR A 271 9.67 3.49 -30.10
C THR A 271 8.23 3.13 -29.86
N VAL A 272 7.88 3.03 -28.59
CA VAL A 272 6.52 2.85 -28.11
C VAL A 272 6.08 4.12 -27.41
N GLY A 273 4.89 4.60 -27.69
CA GLY A 273 4.27 5.74 -27.03
C GLY A 273 2.76 5.55 -26.96
N GLY A 274 2.06 6.45 -26.28
CA GLY A 274 0.60 6.43 -26.17
C GLY A 274 0.13 6.74 -24.77
N SER A 275 -1.19 6.88 -24.61
CA SER A 275 -1.80 7.16 -23.31
C SER A 275 -2.96 6.18 -23.08
N LEU A 276 -2.92 5.46 -21.99
CA LEU A 276 -3.98 4.57 -21.55
C LEU A 276 -4.85 5.27 -20.51
N THR A 277 -6.15 5.19 -20.65
CA THR A 277 -7.10 5.78 -19.72
C THR A 277 -7.46 4.77 -18.63
N LYS A 278 -7.42 5.18 -17.36
CA LYS A 278 -7.87 4.34 -16.26
C LYS A 278 -9.38 4.11 -16.38
N THR A 279 -9.76 2.85 -16.45
CA THR A 279 -11.15 2.39 -16.39
C THR A 279 -11.43 1.85 -15.00
N GLU A 280 -12.68 1.93 -14.54
CA GLU A 280 -13.07 1.48 -13.18
C GLU A 280 -12.82 -0.02 -12.96
#